data_d7c7a60cf7202f5d223230cf80803ddd
#
_entry.id   d7c7a60cf7202f5d223230cf80803ddd
#
_cell.length_a   1.000
_cell.length_b   1.000
_cell.length_c   1.000
_cell.angle_alpha   90.00
_cell.angle_beta   90.00
_cell.angle_gamma   90.00
#
_symmetry.space_group_name_H-M   'P 1'
#
loop_
_entity.id
_entity.type
_entity.pdbx_description
1 polymer ?
#
loop_
_entity_poly.entity_id
_entity_poly.type
_entity_poly.pdbx_seq_one_letter_code
_entity_poly.pdbx_strand_id
1 'polypeptide(L)'
;GGNFHEVIIGGAALNGEVEAFLHKIKFPFTVGYGMTECAPLISYEHHYDFIPTSCGRILDNIMEVRIDSQDPYNIVGEIQVRGEHVMKGYYKNEEATKAAFTEDGWLKAGDLGTIDRNNTIFIRGRSKTMSLGPNGQNIFPEEIESKLNNMPFVLESLVVEGNGKLVALAHPDYETMDAAHVDH
;
A
#
# COMPACT_ATOMS: atom_id res chain seq x y z
N GLY A 1 -1.27 -31.86 -6.21
CA GLY A 1 0.01 -31.81 -6.86
C GLY A 1 -0.16 -30.98 -8.13
N GLY A 2 0.82 -30.47 -8.67
CA GLY A 2 0.81 -29.67 -9.88
C GLY A 2 2.00 -28.73 -9.91
N ASN A 3 2.03 -27.90 -10.92
CA ASN A 3 3.12 -26.95 -11.14
C ASN A 3 2.84 -25.58 -10.49
N PHE A 4 2.12 -25.56 -9.36
CA PHE A 4 1.85 -24.35 -8.60
C PHE A 4 3.04 -24.07 -7.67
N HIS A 5 3.64 -22.89 -7.79
CA HIS A 5 4.83 -22.50 -7.04
C HIS A 5 4.52 -21.42 -6.01
N GLU A 6 3.92 -20.31 -6.43
CA GLU A 6 3.53 -19.22 -5.54
C GLU A 6 2.45 -18.36 -6.15
N VAL A 7 1.78 -17.54 -5.32
CA VAL A 7 0.88 -16.46 -5.72
C VAL A 7 1.55 -15.14 -5.39
N ILE A 8 1.61 -14.23 -6.36
CA ILE A 8 2.05 -12.86 -6.16
C ILE A 8 0.80 -11.99 -6.07
N ILE A 9 0.62 -11.33 -4.94
CA ILE A 9 -0.50 -10.43 -4.67
C ILE A 9 0.00 -9.00 -4.88
N GLY A 10 -0.72 -8.20 -5.65
CA GLY A 10 -0.35 -6.82 -5.94
C GLY A 10 -1.53 -5.99 -6.40
N GLY A 11 -1.32 -4.67 -6.56
CA GLY A 11 -2.34 -3.73 -7.03
C GLY A 11 -3.23 -3.13 -5.93
N ALA A 12 -3.29 -3.75 -4.74
CA ALA A 12 -3.95 -3.23 -3.55
C ALA A 12 -3.29 -3.78 -2.28
N ALA A 13 -3.52 -3.13 -1.15
CA ALA A 13 -3.07 -3.63 0.15
C ALA A 13 -3.76 -4.94 0.48
N LEU A 14 -2.98 -5.95 0.88
CA LEU A 14 -3.52 -7.21 1.37
C LEU A 14 -4.08 -7.00 2.79
N ASN A 15 -5.28 -7.53 3.04
CA ASN A 15 -5.87 -7.51 4.38
C ASN A 15 -4.96 -8.27 5.37
N GLY A 16 -4.60 -7.64 6.48
CA GLY A 16 -3.64 -8.21 7.44
C GLY A 16 -4.09 -9.51 8.11
N GLU A 17 -5.40 -9.71 8.32
CA GLU A 17 -5.91 -10.98 8.87
C GLU A 17 -5.83 -12.10 7.84
N VAL A 18 -6.10 -11.79 6.57
CA VAL A 18 -5.93 -12.74 5.45
C VAL A 18 -4.47 -13.10 5.30
N GLU A 19 -3.56 -12.11 5.36
CA GLU A 19 -2.11 -12.36 5.33
C GLU A 19 -1.67 -13.28 6.46
N ALA A 20 -2.08 -12.99 7.70
CA ALA A 20 -1.77 -13.80 8.86
C ALA A 20 -2.32 -15.23 8.73
N PHE A 21 -3.53 -15.39 8.17
CA PHE A 21 -4.12 -16.71 7.91
C PHE A 21 -3.31 -17.49 6.87
N LEU A 22 -2.95 -16.86 5.74
CA LEU A 22 -2.15 -17.50 4.68
C LEU A 22 -0.79 -17.94 5.20
N HIS A 23 -0.14 -17.12 6.03
CA HIS A 23 1.08 -17.51 6.73
C HIS A 23 0.89 -18.71 7.64
N LYS A 24 -0.18 -18.71 8.44
CA LYS A 24 -0.49 -19.79 9.38
C LYS A 24 -0.66 -21.15 8.69
N ILE A 25 -1.30 -21.17 7.52
CA ILE A 25 -1.47 -22.39 6.73
C ILE A 25 -0.29 -22.70 5.81
N LYS A 26 0.78 -21.88 5.86
CA LYS A 26 1.97 -22.01 5.00
C LYS A 26 1.64 -22.01 3.52
N PHE A 27 0.66 -21.19 3.12
CA PHE A 27 0.32 -21.00 1.72
C PHE A 27 1.45 -20.21 1.03
N PRO A 28 1.95 -20.64 -0.14
CA PRO A 28 3.06 -19.96 -0.81
C PRO A 28 2.57 -18.69 -1.52
N PHE A 29 2.62 -17.56 -0.82
CA PHE A 29 2.28 -16.25 -1.36
C PHE A 29 3.33 -15.20 -1.02
N THR A 30 3.35 -14.17 -1.80
CA THR A 30 4.13 -12.95 -1.54
C THR A 30 3.32 -11.74 -1.97
N VAL A 31 3.73 -10.57 -1.50
CA VAL A 31 3.16 -9.29 -1.90
C VAL A 31 4.20 -8.52 -2.70
N GLY A 32 3.81 -8.07 -3.90
CA GLY A 32 4.61 -7.19 -4.72
C GLY A 32 4.01 -5.78 -4.76
N TYR A 33 4.86 -4.79 -4.90
CA TYR A 33 4.47 -3.40 -5.04
C TYR A 33 4.92 -2.83 -6.38
N GLY A 34 4.06 -2.02 -6.96
CA GLY A 34 4.35 -1.35 -8.21
C GLY A 34 3.24 -0.43 -8.69
N MET A 35 3.51 0.23 -9.80
CA MET A 35 2.59 1.15 -10.45
C MET A 35 2.83 1.15 -11.96
N THR A 36 1.83 1.54 -12.74
CA THR A 36 1.91 1.56 -14.20
C THR A 36 3.10 2.37 -14.71
N GLU A 37 3.41 3.46 -14.04
CA GLU A 37 4.52 4.36 -14.33
C GLU A 37 5.91 3.73 -14.14
N CYS A 38 5.98 2.53 -13.55
CA CYS A 38 7.21 1.76 -13.32
C CYS A 38 7.24 0.41 -14.04
N ALA A 39 6.39 0.14 -15.02
CA ALA A 39 6.33 -0.99 -15.94
C ALA A 39 6.27 -2.43 -15.33
N PRO A 40 5.46 -2.77 -14.39
CA PRO A 40 4.91 -1.99 -13.27
C PRO A 40 5.68 -2.14 -11.95
N LEU A 41 6.61 -3.12 -11.81
CA LEU A 41 7.08 -3.65 -10.53
C LEU A 41 8.20 -2.80 -9.92
N ILE A 42 8.05 -2.43 -8.65
CA ILE A 42 9.03 -1.71 -7.85
C ILE A 42 9.72 -2.65 -6.85
N SER A 43 8.94 -3.47 -6.16
CA SER A 43 9.48 -4.41 -5.18
C SER A 43 8.79 -5.76 -5.24
N TYR A 44 9.54 -6.79 -4.88
CA TYR A 44 9.11 -8.17 -4.85
C TYR A 44 10.11 -8.99 -4.02
N GLU A 45 9.63 -10.03 -3.35
CA GLU A 45 10.46 -11.04 -2.71
C GLU A 45 9.81 -12.42 -2.86
N HIS A 46 10.58 -13.49 -2.90
CA HIS A 46 10.03 -14.83 -2.94
C HIS A 46 9.27 -15.16 -1.66
N HIS A 47 8.22 -15.98 -1.77
CA HIS A 47 7.33 -16.32 -0.65
C HIS A 47 8.06 -16.91 0.57
N TYR A 48 9.20 -17.58 0.40
CA TYR A 48 9.99 -18.13 1.50
C TYR A 48 10.88 -17.11 2.22
N ASP A 49 11.16 -15.97 1.60
CA ASP A 49 11.90 -14.86 2.18
C ASP A 49 11.00 -13.65 2.49
N PHE A 50 9.69 -13.78 2.22
CA PHE A 50 8.72 -12.71 2.41
C PHE A 50 8.59 -12.32 3.89
N ILE A 51 8.72 -11.03 4.15
CA ILE A 51 8.55 -10.44 5.48
C ILE A 51 7.09 -10.00 5.64
N PRO A 52 6.35 -10.48 6.65
CA PRO A 52 4.98 -10.06 6.91
C PRO A 52 4.80 -8.54 6.95
N THR A 53 3.69 -8.05 6.40
CA THR A 53 3.33 -6.63 6.27
C THR A 53 4.21 -5.82 5.32
N SER A 54 5.21 -6.43 4.70
CA SER A 54 6.03 -5.77 3.68
C SER A 54 5.43 -5.91 2.28
N CYS A 55 6.02 -5.17 1.34
CA CYS A 55 5.75 -5.30 -0.08
C CYS A 55 6.95 -5.89 -0.85
N GLY A 56 7.82 -6.63 -0.15
CA GLY A 56 9.03 -7.20 -0.71
C GLY A 56 10.19 -6.22 -0.83
N ARG A 57 11.32 -6.73 -1.30
CA ARG A 57 12.55 -5.98 -1.49
C ARG A 57 12.55 -5.26 -2.84
N ILE A 58 13.14 -4.06 -2.89
CA ILE A 58 13.27 -3.31 -4.13
C ILE A 58 14.06 -4.12 -5.19
N LEU A 59 13.79 -3.86 -6.46
CA LEU A 59 14.53 -4.44 -7.57
C LEU A 59 15.83 -3.63 -7.80
N ASP A 60 16.75 -3.70 -6.86
CA ASP A 60 17.94 -2.84 -6.75
C ASP A 60 18.94 -2.98 -7.92
N ASN A 61 18.78 -3.99 -8.76
CA ASN A 61 19.56 -4.17 -9.98
C ASN A 61 19.08 -3.35 -11.19
N ILE A 62 17.85 -2.82 -11.13
CA ILE A 62 17.24 -2.06 -12.23
C ILE A 62 16.66 -0.70 -11.79
N MET A 63 16.55 -0.46 -10.50
CA MET A 63 16.01 0.79 -9.97
C MET A 63 16.64 1.19 -8.64
N GLU A 64 16.43 2.46 -8.31
CA GLU A 64 16.71 3.04 -6.99
C GLU A 64 15.39 3.49 -6.37
N VAL A 65 15.27 3.30 -5.07
CA VAL A 65 14.12 3.78 -4.27
C VAL A 65 14.66 4.59 -3.11
N ARG A 66 14.04 5.72 -2.82
CA ARG A 66 14.28 6.49 -1.61
C ARG A 66 12.96 6.84 -0.94
N ILE A 67 13.01 7.06 0.35
CA ILE A 67 11.90 7.61 1.13
C ILE A 67 12.21 9.07 1.42
N ASP A 68 11.31 9.97 1.07
CA ASP A 68 11.44 11.39 1.35
C ASP A 68 11.17 11.65 2.84
N SER A 69 12.19 11.39 3.65
CA SER A 69 12.15 11.45 5.11
C SER A 69 13.54 11.72 5.69
N GLN A 70 13.59 12.34 6.85
CA GLN A 70 14.85 12.54 7.60
C GLN A 70 15.43 11.22 8.13
N ASP A 71 14.56 10.24 8.40
CA ASP A 71 14.93 8.88 8.80
C ASP A 71 14.04 7.88 8.05
N PRO A 72 14.48 7.39 6.87
CA PRO A 72 13.67 6.53 6.00
C PRO A 72 13.33 5.18 6.64
N TYR A 73 14.02 4.81 7.71
CA TYR A 73 13.81 3.55 8.42
C TYR A 73 12.69 3.64 9.47
N ASN A 74 12.49 4.80 10.08
CA ASN A 74 11.60 4.97 11.23
C ASN A 74 10.51 6.03 11.01
N ILE A 75 10.74 6.98 10.10
CA ILE A 75 9.81 8.07 9.82
C ILE A 75 9.23 7.89 8.44
N VAL A 76 7.90 7.78 8.37
CA VAL A 76 7.16 7.63 7.12
C VAL A 76 7.37 8.86 6.22
N GLY A 77 7.69 8.60 4.96
CA GLY A 77 7.82 9.62 3.92
C GLY A 77 7.31 9.12 2.58
N GLU A 78 7.28 10.00 1.58
CA GLU A 78 6.86 9.62 0.23
C GLU A 78 7.89 8.72 -0.44
N ILE A 79 7.41 7.64 -1.02
CA ILE A 79 8.23 6.71 -1.80
C ILE A 79 8.55 7.37 -3.14
N GLN A 80 9.84 7.46 -3.46
CA GLN A 80 10.33 8.05 -4.72
C GLN A 80 11.22 7.04 -5.44
N VAL A 81 11.05 6.94 -6.76
CA VAL A 81 11.66 5.89 -7.59
C VAL A 81 12.42 6.49 -8.76
N ARG A 82 13.56 5.90 -9.09
CA ARG A 82 14.36 6.23 -10.27
C ARG A 82 14.90 4.95 -10.90
N GLY A 83 14.84 4.83 -12.23
CA GLY A 83 15.33 3.65 -12.95
C GLY A 83 14.96 3.66 -14.42
N GLU A 84 15.52 2.72 -15.17
CA GLU A 84 15.35 2.64 -16.64
C GLU A 84 13.92 2.32 -17.07
N HIS A 85 13.15 1.63 -16.22
CA HIS A 85 11.77 1.25 -16.47
C HIS A 85 10.73 2.27 -15.95
N VAL A 86 11.20 3.37 -15.35
CA VAL A 86 10.32 4.49 -14.98
C VAL A 86 9.88 5.23 -16.25
N MET A 87 8.61 5.56 -16.34
CA MET A 87 8.03 6.29 -17.47
C MET A 87 8.79 7.57 -17.77
N LYS A 88 8.80 7.98 -19.03
CA LYS A 88 9.34 9.28 -19.46
C LYS A 88 8.38 10.43 -19.15
N GLY A 89 7.10 10.14 -18.99
CA GLY A 89 6.05 11.11 -18.71
C GLY A 89 4.69 10.69 -19.23
N TYR A 90 3.68 11.48 -18.94
CA TYR A 90 2.32 11.29 -19.43
C TYR A 90 2.17 11.85 -20.85
N TYR A 91 1.57 11.06 -21.73
CA TYR A 91 1.39 11.44 -23.13
C TYR A 91 0.59 12.75 -23.28
N LYS A 92 1.19 13.72 -23.96
CA LYS A 92 0.62 15.07 -24.20
C LYS A 92 0.13 15.78 -22.92
N ASN A 93 0.74 15.50 -21.76
CA ASN A 93 0.40 16.15 -20.50
C ASN A 93 1.68 16.51 -19.72
N GLU A 94 2.29 17.63 -20.13
CA GLU A 94 3.53 18.11 -19.54
C GLU A 94 3.34 18.57 -18.08
N GLU A 95 2.20 19.15 -17.77
CA GLU A 95 1.88 19.62 -16.41
C GLU A 95 1.83 18.45 -15.44
N ALA A 96 1.06 17.40 -15.75
CA ALA A 96 1.01 16.19 -14.92
C ALA A 96 2.38 15.50 -14.85
N THR A 97 3.14 15.48 -15.96
CA THR A 97 4.49 14.92 -15.98
C THR A 97 5.40 15.68 -15.02
N LYS A 98 5.44 17.00 -15.10
CA LYS A 98 6.24 17.84 -14.20
C LYS A 98 5.82 17.67 -12.73
N ALA A 99 4.51 17.56 -12.48
CA ALA A 99 3.99 17.34 -11.12
C ALA A 99 4.36 15.96 -10.54
N ALA A 100 4.53 14.95 -11.40
CA ALA A 100 4.86 13.58 -10.99
C ALA A 100 6.34 13.40 -10.58
N PHE A 101 7.24 14.27 -11.00
CA PHE A 101 8.66 14.16 -10.70
C PHE A 101 9.13 15.23 -9.71
N THR A 102 10.18 14.90 -8.96
CA THR A 102 10.93 15.87 -8.17
C THR A 102 11.86 16.68 -9.07
N GLU A 103 12.39 17.80 -8.58
CA GLU A 103 13.33 18.64 -9.33
C GLU A 103 14.62 17.89 -9.72
N ASP A 104 15.05 16.93 -8.90
CA ASP A 104 16.22 16.07 -9.13
C ASP A 104 15.88 14.76 -9.87
N GLY A 105 14.66 14.66 -10.45
CA GLY A 105 14.28 13.63 -11.42
C GLY A 105 13.80 12.30 -10.85
N TRP A 106 13.34 12.25 -9.60
CA TRP A 106 12.71 11.07 -9.03
C TRP A 106 11.20 11.09 -9.27
N LEU A 107 10.64 9.96 -9.69
CA LEU A 107 9.19 9.78 -9.76
C LEU A 107 8.63 9.68 -8.35
N LYS A 108 7.64 10.51 -8.04
CA LYS A 108 6.86 10.43 -6.81
C LYS A 108 5.78 9.37 -6.95
N ALA A 109 5.82 8.33 -6.12
CA ALA A 109 4.87 7.24 -6.20
C ALA A 109 3.46 7.63 -5.70
N GLY A 110 3.36 8.67 -4.89
CA GLY A 110 2.11 9.03 -4.22
C GLY A 110 1.75 8.08 -3.07
N ASP A 111 2.62 7.14 -2.75
CA ASP A 111 2.50 6.22 -1.62
C ASP A 111 3.47 6.63 -0.52
N LEU A 112 3.05 6.47 0.73
CA LEU A 112 3.82 6.77 1.92
C LEU A 112 4.26 5.48 2.60
N GLY A 113 5.51 5.45 3.05
CA GLY A 113 6.05 4.25 3.67
C GLY A 113 7.41 4.45 4.31
N THR A 114 8.00 3.34 4.70
CA THR A 114 9.38 3.22 5.20
C THR A 114 10.12 2.11 4.44
N ILE A 115 11.42 2.08 4.58
CA ILE A 115 12.27 1.02 4.04
C ILE A 115 13.14 0.47 5.16
N ASP A 116 13.44 -0.82 5.16
CA ASP A 116 14.39 -1.38 6.10
C ASP A 116 15.83 -1.38 5.55
N ARG A 117 16.78 -1.85 6.35
CA ARG A 117 18.21 -1.91 5.97
C ARG A 117 18.50 -2.96 4.87
N ASN A 118 17.54 -3.83 4.59
CA ASN A 118 17.63 -4.83 3.52
C ASN A 118 16.90 -4.37 2.24
N ASN A 119 16.52 -3.10 2.19
CA ASN A 119 15.75 -2.51 1.09
C ASN A 119 14.34 -3.13 0.93
N THR A 120 13.73 -3.58 2.02
CA THR A 120 12.34 -4.04 2.04
C THR A 120 11.41 -2.85 2.28
N ILE A 121 10.37 -2.72 1.46
CA ILE A 121 9.39 -1.62 1.52
C ILE A 121 8.21 -1.99 2.41
N PHE A 122 7.79 -1.05 3.25
CA PHE A 122 6.57 -1.12 4.08
C PHE A 122 5.68 0.07 3.77
N ILE A 123 4.55 -0.16 3.10
CA ILE A 123 3.60 0.89 2.74
C ILE A 123 2.66 1.14 3.92
N ARG A 124 2.37 2.42 4.18
CA ARG A 124 1.48 2.87 5.25
C ARG A 124 0.17 3.46 4.71
N GLY A 125 0.19 4.08 3.54
CA GLY A 125 -0.98 4.68 2.92
C GLY A 125 -0.63 5.55 1.73
N ARG A 126 -1.62 6.34 1.29
CA ARG A 126 -1.47 7.27 0.18
C ARG A 126 -1.20 8.70 0.66
N SER A 127 -0.36 9.44 -0.06
CA SER A 127 -0.09 10.85 0.27
C SER A 127 -1.33 11.75 0.14
N LYS A 128 -2.22 11.43 -0.81
CA LYS A 128 -3.46 12.20 -1.07
C LYS A 128 -4.57 11.96 -0.05
N THR A 129 -4.56 10.83 0.64
CA THR A 129 -5.59 10.44 1.61
C THR A 129 -5.14 10.65 3.05
N MET A 130 -3.84 10.74 3.29
CA MET A 130 -3.29 10.99 4.62
C MET A 130 -3.78 12.33 5.17
N SER A 131 -4.27 12.29 6.40
CA SER A 131 -4.71 13.46 7.17
C SER A 131 -3.77 13.73 8.34
N LEU A 132 -3.73 14.98 8.80
CA LEU A 132 -3.01 15.35 10.01
C LEU A 132 -3.97 15.37 11.20
N GLY A 133 -3.67 14.58 12.22
CA GLY A 133 -4.38 14.64 13.49
C GLY A 133 -4.13 15.93 14.27
N PRO A 134 -4.92 16.21 15.31
CA PRO A 134 -4.81 17.43 16.11
C PRO A 134 -3.42 17.70 16.70
N ASN A 135 -2.65 16.64 16.92
CA ASN A 135 -1.30 16.70 17.45
C ASN A 135 -0.20 16.67 16.37
N GLY A 136 -0.59 16.86 15.08
CA GLY A 136 0.34 16.79 13.95
C GLY A 136 0.78 15.37 13.57
N GLN A 137 0.14 14.33 14.13
CA GLN A 137 0.41 12.95 13.76
C GLN A 137 -0.22 12.61 12.41
N ASN A 138 0.48 11.82 11.61
CA ASN A 138 -0.08 11.29 10.38
C ASN A 138 -1.19 10.27 10.71
N ILE A 139 -2.33 10.42 10.04
CA ILE A 139 -3.45 9.49 10.11
C ILE A 139 -3.60 8.90 8.70
N PHE A 140 -3.58 7.58 8.62
CA PHE A 140 -3.76 6.83 7.39
C PHE A 140 -5.16 6.22 7.37
N PRO A 141 -6.09 6.77 6.56
CA PRO A 141 -7.46 6.25 6.46
C PRO A 141 -7.52 4.75 6.19
N GLU A 142 -6.62 4.25 5.36
CA GLU A 142 -6.53 2.84 4.97
C GLU A 142 -6.27 1.91 6.17
N GLU A 143 -5.53 2.36 7.18
CA GLU A 143 -5.29 1.59 8.41
C GLU A 143 -6.58 1.48 9.27
N ILE A 144 -7.41 2.51 9.24
CA ILE A 144 -8.70 2.52 9.95
C ILE A 144 -9.69 1.64 9.19
N GLU A 145 -9.79 1.82 7.87
CA GLU A 145 -10.63 1.02 6.98
C GLU A 145 -10.32 -0.48 7.11
N SER A 146 -9.05 -0.83 7.14
CA SER A 146 -8.62 -2.23 7.33
C SER A 146 -9.16 -2.83 8.63
N LYS A 147 -9.24 -2.05 9.72
CA LYS A 147 -9.82 -2.51 10.98
C LYS A 147 -11.34 -2.59 10.92
N LEU A 148 -11.99 -1.61 10.30
CA LEU A 148 -13.45 -1.59 10.17
C LEU A 148 -13.93 -2.74 9.28
N ASN A 149 -13.25 -3.01 8.17
CA ASN A 149 -13.58 -4.08 7.24
C ASN A 149 -13.42 -5.50 7.84
N ASN A 150 -12.70 -5.63 8.96
CA ASN A 150 -12.60 -6.88 9.73
C ASN A 150 -13.66 -6.99 10.83
N MET A 151 -14.53 -5.98 11.01
CA MET A 151 -15.60 -6.05 11.97
C MET A 151 -16.76 -6.90 11.44
N PRO A 152 -17.49 -7.61 12.31
CA PRO A 152 -18.69 -8.33 11.91
C PRO A 152 -19.69 -7.40 11.19
N PHE A 153 -20.33 -7.91 10.15
CA PHE A 153 -21.38 -7.22 9.40
C PHE A 153 -20.92 -5.96 8.61
N VAL A 154 -19.62 -5.73 8.48
CA VAL A 154 -19.07 -4.69 7.61
C VAL A 154 -18.56 -5.33 6.34
N LEU A 155 -19.17 -4.98 5.19
CA LEU A 155 -18.72 -5.44 3.87
C LEU A 155 -17.55 -4.59 3.38
N GLU A 156 -17.67 -3.28 3.53
CA GLU A 156 -16.69 -2.30 3.07
C GLU A 156 -16.80 -1.02 3.90
N SER A 157 -15.70 -0.31 4.06
CA SER A 157 -15.70 1.01 4.68
C SER A 157 -14.83 1.99 3.92
N LEU A 158 -15.16 3.28 4.05
CA LEU A 158 -14.39 4.40 3.53
C LEU A 158 -14.23 5.43 4.63
N VAL A 159 -13.01 5.86 4.89
CA VAL A 159 -12.69 6.90 5.86
C VAL A 159 -12.30 8.18 5.12
N VAL A 160 -13.03 9.26 5.39
CA VAL A 160 -12.81 10.56 4.76
C VAL A 160 -12.70 11.64 5.81
N GLU A 161 -12.00 12.72 5.47
CA GLU A 161 -12.02 13.94 6.28
C GLU A 161 -13.17 14.86 5.84
N GLY A 162 -14.02 15.23 6.79
CA GLY A 162 -15.11 16.17 6.58
C GLY A 162 -15.24 17.14 7.77
N ASN A 163 -15.26 18.43 7.49
CA ASN A 163 -15.37 19.48 8.51
C ASN A 163 -14.32 19.38 9.65
N GLY A 164 -13.07 19.02 9.31
CA GLY A 164 -11.98 18.85 10.27
C GLY A 164 -12.11 17.64 11.19
N LYS A 165 -12.94 16.66 10.80
CA LYS A 165 -13.12 15.38 11.53
C LYS A 165 -13.01 14.23 10.55
N LEU A 166 -12.50 13.10 11.05
CA LEU A 166 -12.57 11.84 10.32
C LEU A 166 -13.98 11.26 10.46
N VAL A 167 -14.53 10.87 9.32
CA VAL A 167 -15.84 10.21 9.22
C VAL A 167 -15.65 8.88 8.53
N ALA A 168 -16.08 7.80 9.16
CA ALA A 168 -16.13 6.49 8.54
C ALA A 168 -17.54 6.26 7.96
N LEU A 169 -17.58 5.91 6.67
CA LEU A 169 -18.77 5.42 6.00
C LEU A 169 -18.62 3.90 5.93
N ALA A 170 -19.57 3.16 6.46
CA ALA A 170 -19.56 1.70 6.42
C ALA A 170 -20.72 1.19 5.58
N HIS A 171 -20.44 0.23 4.71
CA HIS A 171 -21.43 -0.52 3.96
C HIS A 171 -21.71 -1.83 4.70
N PRO A 172 -22.95 -2.03 5.20
CA PRO A 172 -23.30 -3.25 5.92
C PRO A 172 -23.28 -4.48 5.01
N ASP A 173 -22.86 -5.61 5.56
CA ASP A 173 -23.03 -6.92 4.93
C ASP A 173 -24.42 -7.48 5.27
N TYR A 174 -25.43 -7.07 4.48
CA TYR A 174 -26.81 -7.48 4.69
C TYR A 174 -27.02 -8.99 4.62
N GLU A 175 -26.28 -9.71 3.77
CA GLU A 175 -26.40 -11.16 3.65
C GLU A 175 -25.98 -11.86 4.96
N THR A 176 -24.87 -11.42 5.55
CA THR A 176 -24.40 -11.96 6.82
C THR A 176 -25.31 -11.54 7.99
N MET A 177 -25.85 -10.31 7.97
CA MET A 177 -26.82 -9.82 8.97
C MET A 177 -28.09 -10.66 8.95
N ASP A 178 -28.67 -10.89 7.76
CA ASP A 178 -29.88 -11.71 7.61
C ASP A 178 -29.65 -13.14 8.08
N ALA A 179 -28.50 -13.75 7.70
CA ALA A 179 -28.16 -15.09 8.15
C ALA A 179 -27.98 -15.20 9.67
N ALA A 180 -27.57 -14.11 10.32
CA ALA A 180 -27.41 -14.02 11.77
C ALA A 180 -28.66 -13.53 12.52
N HIS A 181 -29.75 -13.21 11.82
CA HIS A 181 -30.99 -12.65 12.36
C HIS A 181 -30.77 -11.33 13.13
N VAL A 182 -29.88 -10.47 12.59
CA VAL A 182 -29.62 -9.13 13.11
C VAL A 182 -30.51 -8.13 12.40
N ASP A 183 -31.18 -7.25 13.15
CA ASP A 183 -32.02 -6.19 12.57
C ASP A 183 -31.16 -5.16 11.83
N HIS A 184 -31.68 -4.64 10.70
CA HIS A 184 -31.01 -3.65 9.84
C HIS A 184 -31.08 -2.24 10.39
#